data_31a645d7a890096e95334095a280fac5
#
_entry.id   31a645d7a890096e95334095a280fac5
#
_cell.length_a   1.000
_cell.length_b   1.000
_cell.length_c   1.000
_cell.angle_alpha   90.00
_cell.angle_beta   90.00
_cell.angle_gamma   90.00
#
_symmetry.space_group_name_H-M   'P 1'
#
loop_
_entity.id
_entity.type
_entity.pdbx_description
1 polymer ?
#
loop_
_entity_poly.entity_id
_entity_poly.type
_entity_poly.pdbx_seq_one_letter_code
_entity_poly.pdbx_strand_id
1 'polypeptide(L)'
;MNLTWRIDQSSIDWDELSQLYLIAPLGIKPAEDLKVIFTNSKFKCFLYNESYIIGIGRALADGSDCSYICDIAIHPEYQGFGFGKQIVQNLIKQSEGHKKIILYANLGKEGFYSKCGRTIAI
;
A
#
# COMPACT_ATOMS: atom_id res chain seq x y z
N MET A 1 -3.87 3.41 20.43
CA MET A 1 -3.97 2.47 19.28
C MET A 1 -3.01 1.32 19.46
N ASN A 2 -3.43 0.13 19.10
CA ASN A 2 -2.59 -1.06 19.17
C ASN A 2 -2.27 -1.52 17.73
N LEU A 3 -1.19 -1.01 17.16
CA LEU A 3 -0.86 -1.17 15.74
C LEU A 3 -0.04 -2.43 15.49
N THR A 4 -0.37 -3.14 14.41
CA THR A 4 0.39 -4.28 13.91
C THR A 4 0.67 -4.09 12.43
N TRP A 5 1.93 -4.25 12.04
CA TRP A 5 2.38 -4.18 10.66
C TRP A 5 2.66 -5.57 10.14
N ARG A 6 2.15 -5.88 8.93
CA ARG A 6 2.40 -7.16 8.28
C ARG A 6 2.80 -6.96 6.84
N ILE A 7 3.69 -7.83 6.36
CA ILE A 7 4.16 -7.80 4.96
C ILE A 7 3.78 -9.06 4.19
N ASP A 8 2.99 -9.94 4.79
CA ASP A 8 2.44 -11.14 4.16
C ASP A 8 0.92 -11.11 4.22
N GLN A 9 0.28 -11.96 3.44
CA GLN A 9 -1.18 -11.99 3.32
C GLN A 9 -1.85 -13.17 4.03
N SER A 10 -1.12 -13.86 4.90
CA SER A 10 -1.61 -15.10 5.51
C SER A 10 -2.84 -14.92 6.39
N SER A 11 -3.04 -13.74 6.97
CA SER A 11 -4.15 -13.46 7.87
C SER A 11 -5.15 -12.45 7.32
N ILE A 12 -5.14 -12.21 6.00
CA ILE A 12 -6.03 -11.21 5.40
C ILE A 12 -7.45 -11.75 5.29
N ASP A 13 -8.40 -10.93 5.74
CA ASP A 13 -9.81 -11.05 5.43
C ASP A 13 -10.06 -10.26 4.15
N TRP A 14 -10.26 -10.95 3.03
CA TRP A 14 -10.39 -10.31 1.73
C TRP A 14 -11.66 -9.47 1.60
N ASP A 15 -12.72 -9.85 2.30
CA ASP A 15 -13.95 -9.06 2.33
C ASP A 15 -13.73 -7.74 3.07
N GLU A 16 -13.01 -7.78 4.18
CA GLU A 16 -12.63 -6.57 4.92
C GLU A 16 -11.76 -5.65 4.06
N LEU A 17 -10.81 -6.22 3.34
CA LEU A 17 -9.96 -5.44 2.44
C LEU A 17 -10.77 -4.79 1.32
N SER A 18 -11.75 -5.50 0.77
CA SER A 18 -12.66 -4.96 -0.24
C SER A 18 -13.42 -3.74 0.29
N GLN A 19 -13.87 -3.80 1.53
CA GLN A 19 -14.53 -2.67 2.18
C GLN A 19 -13.57 -1.49 2.37
N LEU A 20 -12.33 -1.76 2.74
CA LEU A 20 -11.33 -0.70 2.89
C LEU A 20 -11.08 0.01 1.56
N TYR A 21 -10.97 -0.74 0.46
CA TYR A 21 -10.81 -0.14 -0.88
C TYR A 21 -11.98 0.78 -1.21
N LEU A 22 -13.20 0.37 -0.83
CA LEU A 22 -14.39 1.15 -1.13
C LEU A 22 -14.40 2.49 -0.37
N ILE A 23 -14.06 2.47 0.91
CA ILE A 23 -14.17 3.67 1.77
C ILE A 23 -12.95 4.57 1.70
N ALA A 24 -11.79 4.07 1.29
CA ALA A 24 -10.52 4.83 1.29
C ALA A 24 -10.32 5.86 0.16
N PRO A 25 -11.11 6.12 -0.87
CA PRO A 25 -11.65 5.21 -1.87
C PRO A 25 -10.64 4.89 -2.96
N LEU A 26 -10.39 3.63 -3.19
CA LEU A 26 -9.55 3.15 -4.30
C LEU A 26 -10.35 2.40 -5.36
N GLY A 27 -11.66 2.35 -5.19
CA GLY A 27 -12.56 1.75 -6.15
C GLY A 27 -13.24 0.50 -5.62
N ILE A 28 -14.12 -0.05 -6.46
CA ILE A 28 -14.86 -1.26 -6.15
C ILE A 28 -14.04 -2.45 -6.65
N LYS A 29 -13.55 -3.27 -5.73
CA LYS A 29 -12.77 -4.46 -6.07
C LYS A 29 -13.31 -5.65 -5.27
N PRO A 30 -13.88 -6.66 -5.96
CA PRO A 30 -14.35 -7.87 -5.29
C PRO A 30 -13.22 -8.58 -4.53
N ALA A 31 -13.57 -9.27 -3.46
CA ALA A 31 -12.61 -9.96 -2.62
C ALA A 31 -11.74 -10.96 -3.40
N GLU A 32 -12.35 -11.71 -4.33
CA GLU A 32 -11.60 -12.67 -5.16
C GLU A 32 -10.57 -11.99 -6.06
N ASP A 33 -10.88 -10.79 -6.56
CA ASP A 33 -9.93 -10.03 -7.38
C ASP A 33 -8.77 -9.52 -6.53
N LEU A 34 -9.05 -9.04 -5.32
CA LEU A 34 -8.01 -8.56 -4.41
C LEU A 34 -7.05 -9.67 -4.03
N LYS A 35 -7.55 -10.88 -3.85
CA LYS A 35 -6.69 -12.03 -3.57
C LYS A 35 -5.70 -12.27 -4.71
N VAL A 36 -6.18 -12.21 -5.95
CA VAL A 36 -5.31 -12.34 -7.13
C VAL A 36 -4.31 -11.19 -7.19
N ILE A 37 -4.79 -9.97 -7.02
CA ILE A 37 -3.97 -8.76 -7.09
C ILE A 37 -2.82 -8.83 -6.09
N PHE A 38 -3.11 -9.12 -4.83
CA PHE A 38 -2.09 -9.15 -3.78
C PHE A 38 -1.18 -10.36 -3.88
N THR A 39 -1.70 -11.50 -4.32
CA THR A 39 -0.87 -12.68 -4.56
C THR A 39 0.20 -12.41 -5.62
N ASN A 40 -0.13 -11.58 -6.62
CA ASN A 40 0.80 -11.23 -7.71
C ASN A 40 1.54 -9.91 -7.46
N SER A 41 1.37 -9.28 -6.31
CA SER A 41 2.16 -8.13 -5.91
C SER A 41 3.37 -8.62 -5.14
N LYS A 42 4.57 -8.30 -5.62
CA LYS A 42 5.80 -8.81 -5.00
C LYS A 42 5.94 -8.30 -3.56
N PHE A 43 5.63 -7.03 -3.33
CA PHE A 43 5.71 -6.44 -2.00
C PHE A 43 4.34 -5.95 -1.57
N LYS A 44 4.06 -6.09 -0.29
CA LYS A 44 2.79 -5.66 0.28
C LYS A 44 3.02 -5.22 1.72
N CYS A 45 2.13 -4.35 2.18
CA CYS A 45 2.18 -3.82 3.54
C CYS A 45 0.76 -3.65 4.03
N PHE A 46 0.47 -4.22 5.19
CA PHE A 46 -0.84 -4.13 5.82
C PHE A 46 -0.67 -3.56 7.22
N LEU A 47 -1.50 -2.60 7.56
CA LEU A 47 -1.52 -2.00 8.90
C LEU A 47 -2.85 -2.30 9.57
N TYR A 48 -2.77 -2.84 10.79
CA TYR A 48 -3.93 -3.15 11.61
C TYR A 48 -3.95 -2.30 12.87
N ASN A 49 -5.14 -1.91 13.30
CA ASN A 49 -5.39 -1.45 14.66
C ASN A 49 -6.24 -2.52 15.33
N GLU A 50 -5.72 -3.14 16.39
CA GLU A 50 -6.29 -4.36 16.95
C GLU A 50 -6.39 -5.43 15.85
N SER A 51 -7.58 -5.94 15.57
CA SER A 51 -7.82 -6.91 14.51
C SER A 51 -8.35 -6.29 13.22
N TYR A 52 -8.49 -4.96 13.17
CA TYR A 52 -9.08 -4.26 12.02
C TYR A 52 -8.01 -3.74 11.08
N ILE A 53 -8.18 -4.00 9.79
CA ILE A 53 -7.27 -3.47 8.78
C ILE A 53 -7.59 -1.98 8.55
N ILE A 54 -6.58 -1.12 8.70
CA ILE A 54 -6.75 0.33 8.57
C ILE A 54 -5.90 0.94 7.48
N GLY A 55 -4.93 0.19 6.95
CA GLY A 55 -4.08 0.70 5.89
C GLY A 55 -3.49 -0.42 5.06
N ILE A 56 -3.25 -0.12 3.78
CA ILE A 56 -2.64 -1.08 2.86
C ILE A 56 -1.76 -0.37 1.84
N GLY A 57 -0.84 -1.13 1.29
CA GLY A 57 -0.06 -0.73 0.14
C GLY A 57 0.52 -1.97 -0.54
N ARG A 58 0.86 -1.82 -1.82
CA ARG A 58 1.46 -2.91 -2.58
C ARG A 58 2.41 -2.40 -3.64
N ALA A 59 3.28 -3.28 -4.12
CA ALA A 59 4.20 -2.94 -5.20
C ALA A 59 4.35 -4.12 -6.17
N LEU A 60 4.39 -3.77 -7.45
CA LEU A 60 4.74 -4.69 -8.52
C LEU A 60 6.22 -4.51 -8.81
N ALA A 61 6.99 -5.57 -8.84
CA ALA A 61 8.43 -5.47 -9.00
C ALA A 61 8.99 -6.66 -9.76
N ASP A 62 10.05 -6.41 -10.53
CA ASP A 62 10.69 -7.46 -11.32
C ASP A 62 11.85 -8.15 -10.59
N GLY A 63 12.22 -7.66 -9.43
CA GLY A 63 13.28 -8.24 -8.62
C GLY A 63 14.69 -7.72 -8.93
N SER A 64 14.82 -6.78 -9.86
CA SER A 64 16.13 -6.28 -10.27
C SER A 64 16.14 -4.80 -10.63
N ASP A 65 15.30 -4.40 -11.56
CA ASP A 65 15.36 -3.06 -12.15
C ASP A 65 14.30 -2.13 -11.58
N CYS A 66 13.01 -2.54 -11.60
CA CYS A 66 11.91 -1.65 -11.30
C CYS A 66 11.00 -2.22 -10.22
N SER A 67 10.69 -1.41 -9.22
CA SER A 67 9.63 -1.65 -8.26
C SER A 67 8.61 -0.52 -8.39
N TYR A 68 7.35 -0.87 -8.62
CA TYR A 68 6.27 0.06 -8.88
C TYR A 68 5.28 0.01 -7.72
N ILE A 69 5.29 1.05 -6.88
CA ILE A 69 4.42 1.16 -5.70
C ILE A 69 3.09 1.76 -6.12
N CYS A 70 2.01 1.10 -5.76
CA CYS A 70 0.67 1.55 -6.09
C CYS A 70 -0.32 1.15 -4.99
N ASP A 71 -1.54 1.69 -5.05
CA ASP A 71 -2.63 1.38 -4.13
C ASP A 71 -2.26 1.60 -2.66
N ILE A 72 -1.88 2.83 -2.32
CA ILE A 72 -1.72 3.22 -0.92
C ILE A 72 -3.07 3.73 -0.41
N ALA A 73 -3.63 3.09 0.60
CA ALA A 73 -4.93 3.46 1.14
C ALA A 73 -4.93 3.43 2.66
N ILE A 74 -5.54 4.44 3.27
CA ILE A 74 -5.73 4.53 4.71
C ILE A 74 -7.21 4.75 4.98
N HIS A 75 -7.76 3.99 5.92
CA HIS A 75 -9.13 4.16 6.40
C HIS A 75 -9.33 5.65 6.78
N PRO A 76 -10.45 6.27 6.37
CA PRO A 76 -10.66 7.70 6.61
C PRO A 76 -10.51 8.15 8.06
N GLU A 77 -10.90 7.32 9.02
CA GLU A 77 -10.79 7.65 10.45
C GLU A 77 -9.33 7.66 10.94
N TYR A 78 -8.41 7.14 10.16
CA TYR A 78 -7.00 7.03 10.54
C TYR A 78 -6.08 7.88 9.67
N GLN A 79 -6.65 8.72 8.82
CA GLN A 79 -5.88 9.68 8.03
C GLN A 79 -5.39 10.82 8.92
N GLY A 80 -4.28 11.44 8.54
CA GLY A 80 -3.70 12.53 9.32
C GLY A 80 -2.70 12.11 10.39
N PHE A 81 -2.45 10.81 10.54
CA PHE A 81 -1.48 10.28 11.51
C PHE A 81 -0.13 9.93 10.88
N GLY A 82 0.04 10.13 9.58
CA GLY A 82 1.29 9.80 8.88
C GLY A 82 1.41 8.33 8.47
N PHE A 83 0.34 7.55 8.57
CA PHE A 83 0.40 6.10 8.25
C PHE A 83 0.64 5.84 6.78
N GLY A 84 0.07 6.66 5.89
CA GLY A 84 0.31 6.51 4.45
C GLY A 84 1.78 6.66 4.10
N LYS A 85 2.44 7.65 4.70
CA LYS A 85 3.88 7.85 4.52
C LYS A 85 4.68 6.65 5.04
N GLN A 86 4.28 6.10 6.20
CA GLN A 86 4.96 4.93 6.77
C GLN A 86 4.80 3.70 5.90
N ILE A 87 3.62 3.51 5.27
CA ILE A 87 3.40 2.42 4.32
C ILE A 87 4.31 2.58 3.11
N VAL A 88 4.40 3.78 2.55
CA VAL A 88 5.28 4.06 1.42
C VAL A 88 6.74 3.76 1.79
N GLN A 89 7.18 4.23 2.96
CA GLN A 89 8.54 3.99 3.43
C GLN A 89 8.82 2.49 3.61
N ASN A 90 7.84 1.73 4.11
CA ASN A 90 7.96 0.28 4.24
C ASN A 90 8.15 -0.38 2.87
N LEU A 91 7.33 -0.01 1.89
CA LEU A 91 7.43 -0.57 0.54
C LEU A 91 8.72 -0.16 -0.16
N ILE A 92 9.21 1.06 0.07
CA ILE A 92 10.52 1.49 -0.42
C ILE A 92 11.62 0.62 0.16
N LYS A 93 11.55 0.35 1.46
CA LYS A 93 12.54 -0.50 2.13
C LYS A 93 12.52 -1.92 1.57
N GLN A 94 11.32 -2.49 1.36
CA GLN A 94 11.21 -3.81 0.72
C GLN A 94 11.77 -3.81 -0.69
N SER A 95 11.72 -2.66 -1.37
CA SER A 95 12.16 -2.51 -2.76
C SER A 95 13.67 -2.25 -2.88
N GLU A 96 14.42 -2.19 -1.78
CA GLU A 96 15.87 -1.96 -1.82
C GLU A 96 16.55 -2.96 -2.78
N GLY A 97 17.51 -2.47 -3.56
CA GLY A 97 18.17 -3.26 -4.56
C GLY A 97 17.63 -3.08 -5.97
N HIS A 98 16.42 -2.55 -6.12
CA HIS A 98 15.90 -2.19 -7.43
C HIS A 98 16.51 -0.86 -7.88
N LYS A 99 16.84 -0.77 -9.18
CA LYS A 99 17.44 0.44 -9.74
C LYS A 99 16.48 1.61 -9.78
N LYS A 100 15.18 1.31 -9.97
CA LYS A 100 14.12 2.30 -10.03
C LYS A 100 13.03 1.93 -9.04
N ILE A 101 12.64 2.88 -8.21
CA ILE A 101 11.48 2.73 -7.33
C ILE A 101 10.51 3.83 -7.74
N ILE A 102 9.38 3.43 -8.32
CA ILE A 102 8.40 4.35 -8.88
C ILE A 102 7.17 4.32 -7.99
N LEU A 103 6.66 5.51 -7.67
CA LEU A 103 5.45 5.65 -6.90
C LEU A 103 4.40 6.31 -7.79
N TYR A 104 3.29 5.60 -8.01
CA TYR A 104 2.14 6.18 -8.71
C TYR A 104 1.30 6.97 -7.71
N ALA A 105 1.03 8.24 -8.03
CA ALA A 105 0.24 9.11 -7.17
C ALA A 105 -0.85 9.80 -7.98
N ASN A 106 -1.98 10.06 -7.35
CA ASN A 106 -3.01 10.88 -7.94
C ASN A 106 -2.50 12.30 -8.10
N LEU A 107 -2.98 12.99 -9.14
CA LEU A 107 -2.63 14.37 -9.38
C LEU A 107 -2.92 15.21 -8.12
N GLY A 108 -1.96 16.02 -7.72
CA GLY A 108 -2.08 16.86 -6.53
C GLY A 108 -1.46 16.28 -5.28
N LYS A 109 -1.03 15.01 -5.31
CA LYS A 109 -0.39 14.37 -4.14
C LYS A 109 1.12 14.16 -4.31
N GLU A 110 1.68 14.61 -5.41
CA GLU A 110 3.10 14.43 -5.73
C GLU A 110 3.99 15.06 -4.66
N GLY A 111 3.61 16.22 -4.13
CA GLY A 111 4.38 16.90 -3.08
C GLY A 111 4.47 16.09 -1.80
N PHE A 112 3.40 15.35 -1.44
CA PHE A 112 3.40 14.48 -0.28
C PHE A 112 4.39 13.32 -0.47
N TYR A 113 4.30 12.65 -1.62
CA TYR A 113 5.12 11.46 -1.88
C TYR A 113 6.57 11.82 -2.21
N SER A 114 6.83 13.00 -2.79
CA SER A 114 8.19 13.42 -3.10
C SER A 114 9.05 13.53 -1.84
N LYS A 115 8.45 13.75 -0.67
CA LYS A 115 9.17 13.76 0.61
C LYS A 115 9.77 12.41 0.96
N CYS A 116 9.39 11.36 0.27
CA CYS A 116 9.97 10.03 0.44
C CYS A 116 11.29 9.88 -0.34
N GLY A 117 11.68 10.88 -1.13
CA GLY A 117 12.95 10.89 -1.84
C GLY A 117 13.04 9.93 -3.00
N ARG A 118 11.93 9.64 -3.67
CA ARG A 118 11.88 8.67 -4.78
C ARG A 118 11.19 9.26 -6.00
N THR A 119 11.40 8.63 -7.17
CA THR A 119 10.76 9.03 -8.42
C THR A 119 9.27 8.77 -8.34
N ILE A 120 8.47 9.77 -8.75
CA ILE A 120 7.01 9.69 -8.76
C ILE A 120 6.54 9.73 -10.20
N ALA A 121 5.64 8.78 -10.56
CA ALA A 121 4.93 8.76 -11.84
C ALA A 121 3.45 9.03 -11.59
N ILE A 122 2.83 9.76 -12.48
CA ILE A 122 1.42 10.16 -12.39
C ILE A 122 0.64 9.53 -13.53
#